data_5ca247cccb1fa86ced336aae1dd6acd0
#
_entry.id   5ca247cccb1fa86ced336aae1dd6acd0
#
_cell.length_a   1.000
_cell.length_b   1.000
_cell.length_c   1.000
_cell.angle_alpha   90.00
_cell.angle_beta   90.00
_cell.angle_gamma   90.00
#
_symmetry.space_group_name_H-M   'P 1'
#
loop_
_entity.id
_entity.type
_entity.pdbx_description
1 polymer ?
#
loop_
_entity_poly.entity_id
_entity_poly.type
_entity_poly.pdbx_seq_one_letter_code
_entity_poly.pdbx_strand_id
1 'polypeptide(L)'
;MNVLSTNLQDVKIIEMAVYGDHRGFFTESYTKEKFADAGITIDFIQDNHSLSVEPGVLRGMHFQRTPKAQTKIVRAVTGVIYDVLVDMRIGSPTYGKWEGYILSEHNHRQLLVPKGFAHGFVTLTPNC
;
A
#
# COMPACT_ATOMS: atom_id res chain seq x y z
N MET A 1 15.48 3.69 -3.60
CA MET A 1 14.27 3.28 -2.87
C MET A 1 14.42 3.65 -1.40
N ASN A 2 13.43 4.33 -0.81
CA ASN A 2 13.37 4.65 0.61
C ASN A 2 12.24 3.84 1.25
N VAL A 3 12.46 3.34 2.47
CA VAL A 3 11.42 2.65 3.24
C VAL A 3 11.25 3.39 4.57
N LEU A 4 10.06 3.95 4.77
CA LEU A 4 9.72 4.75 5.93
C LEU A 4 8.85 3.95 6.90
N SER A 5 9.15 4.05 8.17
CA SER A 5 8.30 3.51 9.23
C SER A 5 7.08 4.40 9.43
N THR A 6 5.99 3.80 9.89
CA THR A 6 4.75 4.50 10.26
C THR A 6 4.49 4.36 11.75
N ASN A 7 3.37 4.92 12.24
CA ASN A 7 2.94 4.74 13.63
C ASN A 7 2.32 3.35 13.89
N LEU A 8 1.98 2.61 12.83
CA LEU A 8 1.50 1.24 12.95
C LEU A 8 2.67 0.25 12.82
N GLN A 9 2.74 -0.69 13.75
CA GLN A 9 3.81 -1.70 13.78
C GLN A 9 3.88 -2.50 12.48
N ASP A 10 5.08 -2.55 11.85
CA ASP A 10 5.41 -3.27 10.62
C ASP A 10 4.80 -2.71 9.32
N VAL A 11 3.92 -1.71 9.38
CA VAL A 11 3.46 -0.98 8.19
C VAL A 11 4.59 -0.09 7.68
N LYS A 12 4.82 -0.11 6.37
CA LYS A 12 5.88 0.68 5.72
C LYS A 12 5.33 1.47 4.55
N ILE A 13 5.82 2.70 4.40
CA ILE A 13 5.69 3.46 3.16
C ILE A 13 6.95 3.22 2.34
N ILE A 14 6.78 2.87 1.07
CA ILE A 14 7.86 2.62 0.13
C ILE A 14 7.84 3.72 -0.92
N GLU A 15 8.94 4.44 -1.05
CA GLU A 15 9.15 5.48 -2.05
C GLU A 15 10.20 5.00 -3.06
N MET A 16 9.75 4.77 -4.29
CA MET A 16 10.63 4.35 -5.37
C MET A 16 11.31 5.55 -6.01
N ALA A 17 12.48 5.33 -6.63
CA ALA A 17 13.10 6.34 -7.46
C ALA A 17 12.25 6.54 -8.73
N VAL A 18 11.98 7.80 -9.05
CA VAL A 18 11.22 8.20 -10.24
C VAL A 18 12.14 9.02 -11.12
N TYR A 19 12.27 8.63 -12.37
CA TYR A 19 13.13 9.29 -13.37
C TYR A 19 12.23 9.97 -14.40
N GLY A 20 12.13 11.30 -14.34
CA GLY A 20 11.29 12.10 -15.22
C GLY A 20 12.06 12.82 -16.32
N ASP A 21 11.44 12.97 -17.50
CA ASP A 21 11.90 13.84 -18.59
C ASP A 21 10.70 14.44 -19.36
N HIS A 22 10.94 15.09 -20.51
CA HIS A 22 9.88 15.69 -21.33
C HIS A 22 8.86 14.68 -21.91
N ARG A 23 9.13 13.38 -21.86
CA ARG A 23 8.23 12.30 -22.31
C ARG A 23 7.35 11.76 -21.19
N GLY A 24 7.65 12.09 -19.92
CA GLY A 24 6.98 11.56 -18.75
C GLY A 24 7.97 11.01 -17.72
N PHE A 25 7.69 9.85 -17.15
CA PHE A 25 8.57 9.27 -16.14
C PHE A 25 8.75 7.76 -16.32
N PHE A 26 9.81 7.26 -15.74
CA PHE A 26 10.06 5.84 -15.54
C PHE A 26 10.29 5.58 -14.05
N THR A 27 9.71 4.52 -13.53
CA THR A 27 9.99 4.02 -12.19
C THR A 27 9.98 2.49 -12.19
N GLU A 28 10.92 1.90 -11.48
CA GLU A 28 10.92 0.48 -11.20
C GLU A 28 10.05 0.27 -9.95
N SER A 29 8.81 -0.16 -10.16
CA SER A 29 7.82 -0.23 -9.08
C SER A 29 7.99 -1.43 -8.16
N TYR A 30 8.66 -2.49 -8.61
CA TYR A 30 8.98 -3.66 -7.80
C TYR A 30 10.21 -4.38 -8.35
N THR A 31 11.13 -4.70 -7.46
CA THR A 31 12.25 -5.59 -7.72
C THR A 31 12.48 -6.44 -6.47
N LYS A 32 12.41 -7.75 -6.59
CA LYS A 32 12.56 -8.68 -5.45
C LYS A 32 13.84 -8.43 -4.65
N GLU A 33 14.96 -8.22 -5.35
CA GLU A 33 16.26 -7.97 -4.73
C GLU A 33 16.27 -6.68 -3.89
N LYS A 34 15.81 -5.55 -4.46
CA LYS A 34 15.77 -4.26 -3.76
C LYS A 34 14.83 -4.27 -2.55
N PHE A 35 13.71 -5.00 -2.65
CA PHE A 35 12.79 -5.18 -1.53
C PHE A 35 13.43 -6.04 -0.44
N ALA A 36 14.12 -7.13 -0.81
CA ALA A 36 14.84 -7.98 0.14
C ALA A 36 15.95 -7.20 0.87
N ASP A 37 16.73 -6.39 0.16
CA ASP A 37 17.78 -5.52 0.73
C ASP A 37 17.20 -4.52 1.75
N ALA A 38 15.94 -4.11 1.55
CA ALA A 38 15.21 -3.25 2.49
C ALA A 38 14.46 -4.03 3.59
N GLY A 39 14.71 -5.35 3.71
CA GLY A 39 14.10 -6.21 4.72
C GLY A 39 12.68 -6.70 4.39
N ILE A 40 12.22 -6.51 3.15
CA ILE A 40 10.91 -7.00 2.67
C ILE A 40 11.16 -8.28 1.87
N THR A 41 11.21 -9.41 2.56
CA THR A 41 11.60 -10.72 2.00
C THR A 41 10.40 -11.59 1.57
N ILE A 42 9.25 -10.97 1.35
CA ILE A 42 8.00 -11.66 1.01
C ILE A 42 7.98 -11.97 -0.47
N ASP A 43 7.61 -13.20 -0.81
CA ASP A 43 7.31 -13.60 -2.19
C ASP A 43 5.89 -13.18 -2.55
N PHE A 44 5.75 -12.14 -3.38
CA PHE A 44 4.48 -11.74 -3.95
C PHE A 44 4.17 -12.63 -5.14
N ILE A 45 3.04 -13.33 -5.07
CA ILE A 45 2.64 -14.38 -6.05
C ILE A 45 1.38 -14.01 -6.83
N GLN A 46 0.77 -12.86 -6.53
CA GLN A 46 -0.46 -12.39 -7.17
C GLN A 46 -0.43 -10.88 -7.29
N ASP A 47 -0.83 -10.38 -8.45
CA ASP A 47 -1.06 -8.97 -8.72
C ASP A 47 -2.53 -8.75 -9.10
N ASN A 48 -3.16 -7.74 -8.50
CA ASN A 48 -4.54 -7.37 -8.75
C ASN A 48 -4.59 -5.90 -9.19
N HIS A 49 -5.37 -5.62 -10.21
CA HIS A 49 -5.62 -4.27 -10.70
C HIS A 49 -7.12 -3.98 -10.68
N SER A 50 -7.51 -2.85 -10.13
CA SER A 50 -8.89 -2.38 -10.10
C SER A 50 -8.98 -0.93 -10.57
N LEU A 51 -10.10 -0.57 -11.18
CA LEU A 51 -10.46 0.80 -11.52
C LEU A 51 -11.72 1.18 -10.76
N SER A 52 -11.71 2.35 -10.14
CA SER A 52 -12.88 3.00 -9.53
C SER A 52 -13.14 4.30 -10.28
N VAL A 53 -14.24 4.36 -11.01
CA VAL A 53 -14.54 5.46 -11.96
C VAL A 53 -14.87 6.75 -11.24
N GLU A 54 -15.68 6.67 -10.18
CA GLU A 54 -16.17 7.84 -9.46
C GLU A 54 -15.28 8.17 -8.23
N PRO A 55 -15.18 9.44 -7.84
CA PRO A 55 -14.66 9.80 -6.53
C PRO A 55 -15.61 9.35 -5.42
N GLY A 56 -15.08 9.07 -4.22
CA GLY A 56 -15.88 8.62 -3.08
C GLY A 56 -16.22 7.12 -3.09
N VAL A 57 -15.71 6.34 -4.04
CA VAL A 57 -15.85 4.87 -4.01
C VAL A 57 -15.09 4.32 -2.82
N LEU A 58 -15.83 3.71 -1.90
CA LEU A 58 -15.29 3.04 -0.72
C LEU A 58 -15.18 1.53 -0.98
N ARG A 59 -13.98 0.97 -0.77
CA ARG A 59 -13.72 -0.47 -0.78
C ARG A 59 -13.12 -0.90 0.54
N GLY A 60 -13.78 -1.76 1.26
CA GLY A 60 -13.31 -2.27 2.56
C GLY A 60 -14.31 -1.99 3.69
N MET A 61 -13.88 -2.15 4.94
CA MET A 61 -12.60 -2.73 5.38
C MET A 61 -12.59 -4.24 5.12
N HIS A 62 -11.49 -4.76 4.59
CA HIS A 62 -11.30 -6.19 4.34
C HIS A 62 -10.23 -6.76 5.27
N PHE A 63 -10.50 -7.95 5.78
CA PHE A 63 -9.62 -8.69 6.68
C PHE A 63 -9.65 -10.18 6.36
N GLN A 64 -8.48 -10.79 6.21
CA GLN A 64 -8.35 -12.23 6.00
C GLN A 64 -7.64 -12.88 7.17
N ARG A 65 -8.25 -13.94 7.71
CA ARG A 65 -7.68 -14.72 8.82
C ARG A 65 -6.69 -15.77 8.33
N THR A 66 -5.79 -16.18 9.22
CA THR A 66 -4.95 -17.37 9.01
C THR A 66 -5.83 -18.61 8.73
N PRO A 67 -5.48 -19.48 7.78
CA PRO A 67 -4.23 -19.53 7.02
C PRO A 67 -4.23 -18.67 5.74
N LYS A 68 -5.30 -17.96 5.42
CA LYS A 68 -5.46 -17.18 4.18
C LYS A 68 -5.05 -15.70 4.31
N ALA A 69 -4.48 -15.30 5.44
CA ALA A 69 -3.99 -13.95 5.64
C ALA A 69 -2.91 -13.58 4.62
N GLN A 70 -3.03 -12.40 4.04
CA GLN A 70 -2.14 -11.89 2.98
C GLN A 70 -1.37 -10.67 3.47
N THR A 71 -0.10 -10.59 3.11
CA THR A 71 0.65 -9.33 3.05
C THR A 71 0.43 -8.72 1.68
N LYS A 72 0.24 -7.40 1.62
CA LYS A 72 -0.06 -6.68 0.38
C LYS A 72 0.90 -5.52 0.19
N ILE A 73 1.12 -5.16 -1.08
CA ILE A 73 1.62 -3.83 -1.46
C ILE A 73 0.50 -3.16 -2.24
N VAL A 74 0.18 -1.93 -1.83
CA VAL A 74 -0.88 -1.13 -2.45
C VAL A 74 -0.26 0.14 -3.02
N ARG A 75 -0.70 0.53 -4.21
CA ARG A 75 -0.34 1.81 -4.84
C ARG A 75 -1.49 2.34 -5.67
N ALA A 76 -1.58 3.65 -5.84
CA ALA A 76 -2.43 4.25 -6.85
C ALA A 76 -1.61 4.45 -8.13
N VAL A 77 -2.08 3.87 -9.25
CA VAL A 77 -1.46 4.01 -10.58
C VAL A 77 -1.90 5.31 -11.22
N THR A 78 -3.18 5.65 -11.03
CA THR A 78 -3.80 6.92 -11.44
C THR A 78 -4.64 7.46 -10.29
N GLY A 79 -4.82 8.78 -10.25
CA GLY A 79 -5.63 9.46 -9.26
C GLY A 79 -5.05 9.46 -7.85
N VAL A 80 -5.92 9.66 -6.88
CA VAL A 80 -5.60 9.80 -5.45
C VAL A 80 -6.55 8.97 -4.62
N ILE A 81 -6.01 8.14 -3.73
CA ILE A 81 -6.79 7.38 -2.75
C ILE A 81 -6.37 7.73 -1.32
N TYR A 82 -7.31 7.68 -0.40
CA TYR A 82 -7.05 7.66 1.04
C TYR A 82 -7.17 6.22 1.52
N ASP A 83 -6.04 5.61 1.81
CA ASP A 83 -5.89 4.22 2.20
C ASP A 83 -5.81 4.12 3.72
N VAL A 84 -6.59 3.22 4.33
CA VAL A 84 -6.72 3.11 5.79
C VAL A 84 -6.42 1.69 6.24
N LEU A 85 -5.61 1.58 7.29
CA LEU A 85 -5.26 0.33 7.94
C LEU A 85 -5.69 0.35 9.40
N VAL A 86 -6.16 -0.81 9.89
CA VAL A 86 -6.40 -1.06 11.31
C VAL A 86 -5.62 -2.30 11.73
N ASP A 87 -4.79 -2.20 12.76
CA ASP A 87 -4.06 -3.35 13.31
C ASP A 87 -5.02 -4.27 14.09
N MET A 88 -5.29 -5.46 13.53
CA MET A 88 -6.16 -6.47 14.13
C MET A 88 -5.40 -7.59 14.84
N ARG A 89 -4.08 -7.46 14.99
CA ARG A 89 -3.21 -8.49 15.55
C ARG A 89 -3.22 -8.43 17.08
N ILE A 90 -3.85 -9.41 17.72
CA ILE A 90 -3.85 -9.54 19.19
C ILE A 90 -2.40 -9.67 19.67
N GLY A 91 -2.02 -8.85 20.64
CA GLY A 91 -0.65 -8.80 21.18
C GLY A 91 0.30 -7.84 20.46
N SER A 92 -0.12 -7.23 19.34
CA SER A 92 0.65 -6.15 18.71
C SER A 92 0.67 -4.90 19.60
N PRO A 93 1.79 -4.14 19.68
CA PRO A 93 1.85 -2.85 20.36
C PRO A 93 0.86 -1.82 19.81
N THR A 94 0.40 -2.01 18.55
CA THR A 94 -0.55 -1.12 17.88
C THR A 94 -1.93 -1.76 17.66
N TYR A 95 -2.24 -2.85 18.38
CA TYR A 95 -3.56 -3.50 18.29
C TYR A 95 -4.70 -2.51 18.46
N GLY A 96 -5.67 -2.52 17.55
CA GLY A 96 -6.83 -1.64 17.52
C GLY A 96 -6.55 -0.19 17.10
N LYS A 97 -5.28 0.18 16.87
CA LYS A 97 -4.93 1.49 16.29
C LYS A 97 -5.13 1.48 14.79
N TRP A 98 -5.40 2.65 14.25
CA TRP A 98 -5.56 2.84 12.82
C TRP A 98 -4.78 4.06 12.33
N GLU A 99 -4.45 4.07 11.06
CA GLU A 99 -3.80 5.20 10.39
C GLU A 99 -4.22 5.23 8.91
N GLY A 100 -4.31 6.43 8.35
CA GLY A 100 -4.63 6.65 6.95
C GLY A 100 -3.48 7.27 6.18
N TYR A 101 -3.36 6.88 4.91
CA TYR A 101 -2.27 7.25 4.02
C TYR A 101 -2.80 7.75 2.69
N ILE A 102 -2.23 8.83 2.17
CA ILE A 102 -2.49 9.28 0.81
C ILE A 102 -1.55 8.54 -0.14
N LEU A 103 -2.13 7.77 -1.06
CA LEU A 103 -1.42 7.17 -2.19
C LEU A 103 -1.91 7.82 -3.47
N SER A 104 -1.01 8.21 -4.37
CA SER A 104 -1.38 8.92 -5.58
C SER A 104 -0.39 8.69 -6.72
N GLU A 105 -0.85 8.92 -7.95
CA GLU A 105 0.00 8.99 -9.13
C GLU A 105 1.10 10.05 -9.03
N HIS A 106 0.94 11.06 -8.15
CA HIS A 106 1.89 12.14 -8.00
C HIS A 106 2.99 11.84 -6.97
N ASN A 107 2.64 11.16 -5.86
CA ASN A 107 3.62 10.83 -4.83
C ASN A 107 4.32 9.49 -5.06
N HIS A 108 3.79 8.66 -5.95
CA HIS A 108 4.32 7.33 -6.32
C HIS A 108 4.58 6.42 -5.10
N ARG A 109 3.92 6.69 -3.98
CA ARG A 109 4.08 5.91 -2.75
C ARG A 109 3.38 4.57 -2.88
N GLN A 110 4.00 3.57 -2.28
CA GLN A 110 3.42 2.26 -2.07
C GLN A 110 3.31 2.00 -0.57
N LEU A 111 2.29 1.28 -0.16
CA LEU A 111 2.03 0.93 1.23
C LEU A 111 2.18 -0.58 1.41
N LEU A 112 3.13 -0.99 2.26
CA LEU A 112 3.24 -2.38 2.71
C LEU A 112 2.25 -2.61 3.84
N VAL A 113 1.28 -3.47 3.59
CA VAL A 113 0.23 -3.90 4.53
C VAL A 113 0.56 -5.30 5.02
N PRO A 114 1.01 -5.49 6.26
CA PRO A 114 1.32 -6.81 6.80
C PRO A 114 0.07 -7.67 6.97
N LYS A 115 0.28 -8.99 7.16
CA LYS A 115 -0.79 -9.90 7.59
C LYS A 115 -1.42 -9.42 8.89
N GLY A 116 -2.73 -9.61 9.02
CA GLY A 116 -3.45 -9.28 10.25
C GLY A 116 -3.94 -7.83 10.35
N PHE A 117 -3.83 -7.05 9.28
CA PHE A 117 -4.44 -5.72 9.19
C PHE A 117 -5.76 -5.76 8.45
N ALA A 118 -6.78 -5.09 8.97
CA ALA A 118 -7.95 -4.71 8.20
C ALA A 118 -7.54 -3.52 7.29
N HIS A 119 -7.96 -3.56 6.03
CA HIS A 119 -7.54 -2.64 4.98
C HIS A 119 -8.73 -2.18 4.14
N GLY A 120 -8.75 -0.91 3.83
CA GLY A 120 -9.73 -0.31 2.92
C GLY A 120 -9.24 1.02 2.40
N PHE A 121 -9.91 1.52 1.36
CA PHE A 121 -9.59 2.83 0.81
C PHE A 121 -10.83 3.52 0.27
N VAL A 122 -10.74 4.83 0.14
CA VAL A 122 -11.71 5.66 -0.58
C VAL A 122 -11.01 6.44 -1.68
N THR A 123 -11.62 6.52 -2.86
CA THR A 123 -11.12 7.34 -3.97
C THR A 123 -11.41 8.81 -3.72
N LEU A 124 -10.40 9.66 -3.87
CA LEU A 124 -10.52 11.11 -3.71
C LEU A 124 -10.69 11.85 -5.05
N THR A 125 -10.28 11.19 -6.13
CA THR A 125 -10.40 11.68 -7.52
C THR A 125 -11.10 10.64 -8.39
N PRO A 126 -11.63 11.00 -9.57
CA PRO A 126 -12.16 10.02 -10.51
C PRO A 126 -11.04 9.17 -11.14
N ASN A 127 -11.41 7.99 -11.65
CA ASN A 127 -10.54 7.09 -12.41
C ASN A 127 -9.28 6.66 -11.63
N CYS A 128 -9.47 6.23 -10.39
CA CYS A 128 -8.40 5.68 -9.56
C CYS A 128 -8.22 4.17 -9.73
#